data_a3e9093a8a79033966b24504a94e19f7
#
_entry.id   a3e9093a8a79033966b24504a94e19f7
#
_cell.length_a   1.000
_cell.length_b   1.000
_cell.length_c   1.000
_cell.angle_alpha   90.00
_cell.angle_beta   90.00
_cell.angle_gamma   90.00
#
_symmetry.space_group_name_H-M   'P 1'
#
loop_
_entity.id
_entity.type
_entity.pdbx_description
1 polymer ?
#
loop_
_entity_poly.entity_id
_entity_poly.type
_entity_poly.pdbx_seq_one_letter_code
_entity_poly.pdbx_strand_id
1 'polypeptide(L)'
;SNILNEDSLGYNGKYGFGETDKDFPADAFILNPPYSAEGNGMVFVEKALGMMNKGYAAIIIQNSAGSGKAKSNNIEILKSNTLIASIKMPSDIFIGKAGVQTYIYVFKVGEKHENDHVVKFIDFSNDGYKRTSRKKSKNNLIDENRAKERYQEIIDLVKFGAGKLNI
;
A
#
# COMPACT_ATOMS: atom_id res chain seq x y z
N SER A 1 0.60 8.36 21.43
CA SER A 1 1.18 7.84 20.17
C SER A 1 2.69 7.88 20.26
N ASN A 2 3.35 6.82 19.83
CA ASN A 2 4.81 6.76 19.78
C ASN A 2 5.26 7.19 18.39
N ILE A 3 5.96 8.31 18.31
CA ILE A 3 6.55 8.82 17.07
C ILE A 3 8.05 8.75 17.23
N LEU A 4 8.71 8.02 16.34
CA LEU A 4 10.17 7.89 16.27
C LEU A 4 10.68 8.69 15.07
N ASN A 5 11.76 9.45 15.27
CA ASN A 5 12.45 10.18 14.21
C ASN A 5 13.82 9.55 13.97
N GLU A 6 13.82 8.44 13.25
CA GLU A 6 15.01 7.65 12.97
C GLU A 6 14.91 6.93 11.62
N ASP A 7 16.00 6.33 11.18
CA ASP A 7 16.01 5.52 9.95
C ASP A 7 15.14 4.27 10.14
N SER A 8 14.03 4.22 9.38
CA SER A 8 13.06 3.12 9.45
C SER A 8 13.67 1.76 9.09
N LEU A 9 14.72 1.71 8.26
CA LEU A 9 15.39 0.46 7.91
C LEU A 9 16.24 -0.08 9.07
N GLY A 10 16.69 0.79 9.97
CA GLY A 10 17.39 0.42 11.20
C GLY A 10 16.49 0.00 12.36
N TYR A 11 15.19 0.22 12.25
CA TYR A 11 14.25 -0.10 13.31
C TYR A 11 14.18 -1.61 13.58
N ASN A 12 14.20 -2.00 14.84
CA ASN A 12 14.32 -3.40 15.27
C ASN A 12 12.98 -4.12 15.53
N GLY A 13 11.85 -3.47 15.27
CA GLY A 13 10.52 -4.03 15.51
C GLY A 13 10.06 -3.97 16.96
N LYS A 14 10.79 -3.31 17.82
CA LYS A 14 10.44 -3.10 19.23
C LYS A 14 9.85 -1.70 19.43
N TYR A 15 8.93 -1.56 20.37
CA TYR A 15 8.43 -0.25 20.77
C TYR A 15 8.41 -0.15 22.29
N GLY A 16 8.57 1.05 22.82
CA GLY A 16 8.67 1.33 24.22
C GLY A 16 9.87 2.19 24.54
N PHE A 17 10.05 2.51 25.83
CA PHE A 17 11.17 3.27 26.34
C PHE A 17 11.77 2.55 27.56
N GLY A 18 13.08 2.36 27.55
CA GLY A 18 13.81 1.74 28.66
C GLY A 18 13.74 0.20 28.66
N GLU A 19 13.68 -0.38 29.84
CA GLU A 19 13.79 -1.84 30.04
C GLU A 19 12.58 -2.66 29.55
N THR A 20 11.50 -1.99 29.08
CA THR A 20 10.23 -2.63 28.74
C THR A 20 9.91 -2.57 27.25
N ASP A 21 10.90 -2.66 26.38
CA ASP A 21 10.67 -2.77 24.95
C ASP A 21 9.78 -3.96 24.63
N LYS A 22 8.72 -3.71 23.88
CA LYS A 22 7.72 -4.72 23.49
C LYS A 22 7.81 -5.01 21.99
N ASP A 23 7.42 -6.22 21.62
CA ASP A 23 7.26 -6.56 20.21
C ASP A 23 6.21 -5.67 19.54
N PHE A 24 6.40 -5.39 18.25
CA PHE A 24 5.51 -4.52 17.48
C PHE A 24 4.14 -5.17 17.34
N PRO A 25 3.07 -4.63 17.96
CA PRO A 25 1.77 -5.29 18.06
C PRO A 25 0.83 -4.93 16.91
N ALA A 26 1.36 -4.59 15.74
CA ALA A 26 0.51 -4.12 14.64
C ALA A 26 -0.28 -5.26 14.01
N ASP A 27 -1.57 -5.04 13.83
CA ASP A 27 -2.49 -5.85 13.04
C ASP A 27 -2.79 -5.21 11.67
N ALA A 28 -2.40 -3.97 11.48
CA ALA A 28 -2.51 -3.25 10.23
C ALA A 28 -1.29 -2.36 9.98
N PHE A 29 -0.86 -2.29 8.74
CA PHE A 29 0.26 -1.47 8.31
C PHE A 29 -0.09 -0.71 7.03
N ILE A 30 0.21 0.59 7.01
CA ILE A 30 0.02 1.44 5.84
C ILE A 30 1.34 2.14 5.56
N LEU A 31 1.80 2.07 4.32
CA LEU A 31 3.09 2.64 3.91
C LEU A 31 2.99 3.36 2.57
N ASN A 32 3.67 4.49 2.51
CA ASN A 32 4.06 5.17 1.28
C ASN A 32 5.59 5.30 1.28
N PRO A 33 6.33 4.32 0.75
CA PRO A 33 7.78 4.31 0.82
C PRO A 33 8.42 5.29 -0.17
N PRO A 34 9.67 5.70 0.04
CA PRO A 34 10.41 6.48 -0.96
C PRO A 34 10.71 5.61 -2.19
N TYR A 35 10.19 6.00 -3.35
CA TYR A 35 10.29 5.22 -4.60
C TYR A 35 11.72 5.17 -5.20
N SER A 36 12.61 6.05 -4.74
CA SER A 36 14.03 6.05 -5.13
C SER A 36 14.88 5.05 -4.34
N ALA A 37 14.32 4.43 -3.31
CA ALA A 37 15.04 3.45 -2.50
C ALA A 37 15.21 2.11 -3.25
N GLU A 38 16.00 1.22 -2.67
CA GLU A 38 16.25 -0.12 -3.19
C GLU A 38 14.93 -0.86 -3.49
N GLY A 39 14.92 -1.60 -4.59
CA GLY A 39 13.73 -2.29 -5.05
C GLY A 39 12.55 -1.35 -5.36
N ASN A 40 12.83 -0.10 -5.76
CA ASN A 40 11.81 0.94 -5.96
C ASN A 40 10.92 1.19 -4.73
N GLY A 41 11.51 1.05 -3.53
CA GLY A 41 10.85 1.20 -2.25
C GLY A 41 10.39 -0.11 -1.61
N MET A 42 10.47 -1.24 -2.32
CA MET A 42 10.02 -2.54 -1.78
C MET A 42 10.89 -3.06 -0.63
N VAL A 43 12.12 -2.57 -0.46
CA VAL A 43 12.96 -2.86 0.73
C VAL A 43 12.27 -2.44 2.04
N PHE A 44 11.56 -1.31 2.05
CA PHE A 44 10.78 -0.88 3.22
C PHE A 44 9.57 -1.77 3.48
N VAL A 45 8.93 -2.26 2.43
CA VAL A 45 7.79 -3.19 2.52
C VAL A 45 8.24 -4.52 3.10
N GLU A 46 9.34 -5.08 2.59
CA GLU A 46 9.93 -6.32 3.10
C GLU A 46 10.28 -6.20 4.59
N LYS A 47 10.94 -5.10 4.99
CA LYS A 47 11.28 -4.81 6.39
C LYS A 47 10.02 -4.73 7.27
N ALA A 48 9.02 -3.98 6.86
CA ALA A 48 7.81 -3.77 7.64
C ALA A 48 7.00 -5.07 7.82
N LEU A 49 6.81 -5.83 6.75
CA LEU A 49 6.10 -7.11 6.81
C LEU A 49 6.85 -8.14 7.65
N GLY A 50 8.19 -8.10 7.64
CA GLY A 50 9.04 -8.96 8.48
C GLY A 50 8.90 -8.68 9.98
N MET A 51 8.44 -7.49 10.38
CA MET A 51 8.19 -7.15 11.79
C MET A 51 6.79 -7.55 12.27
N MET A 52 5.88 -7.89 11.36
CA MET A 52 4.51 -8.28 11.68
C MET A 52 4.37 -9.80 11.69
N ASN A 53 3.55 -10.33 12.60
CA ASN A 53 3.24 -11.77 12.67
C ASN A 53 1.97 -12.13 11.92
N LYS A 54 1.01 -11.21 11.87
CA LYS A 54 -0.33 -11.38 11.28
C LYS A 54 -0.91 -10.03 10.90
N GLY A 55 -2.06 -10.05 10.27
CA GLY A 55 -2.83 -8.85 9.93
C GLY A 55 -2.75 -8.51 8.45
N TYR A 56 -2.92 -7.24 8.13
CA TYR A 56 -2.98 -6.76 6.75
C TYR A 56 -2.07 -5.56 6.55
N ALA A 57 -1.51 -5.45 5.36
CA ALA A 57 -0.72 -4.30 4.95
C ALA A 57 -1.25 -3.72 3.64
N ALA A 58 -1.32 -2.40 3.55
CA ALA A 58 -1.64 -1.67 2.33
C ALA A 58 -0.50 -0.70 1.99
N ILE A 59 0.04 -0.84 0.80
CA ILE A 59 1.22 -0.11 0.36
C ILE A 59 0.88 0.66 -0.91
N ILE A 60 1.10 1.99 -0.91
CA ILE A 60 1.05 2.76 -2.14
C ILE A 60 2.45 2.84 -2.76
N ILE A 61 2.60 2.38 -3.98
CA ILE A 61 3.91 2.21 -4.62
C ILE A 61 3.83 2.51 -6.12
N GLN A 62 4.96 2.84 -6.73
CA GLN A 62 5.02 3.09 -8.17
C GLN A 62 4.92 1.81 -8.98
N ASN A 63 4.51 1.94 -10.25
CA ASN A 63 4.30 0.83 -11.18
C ASN A 63 5.52 -0.12 -11.30
N SER A 64 6.74 0.41 -11.28
CA SER A 64 7.96 -0.38 -11.42
C SER A 64 8.28 -1.31 -10.24
N ALA A 65 7.55 -1.20 -9.12
CA ALA A 65 7.74 -2.06 -7.96
C ALA A 65 7.28 -3.52 -8.19
N GLY A 66 6.50 -3.77 -9.23
CA GLY A 66 6.07 -5.13 -9.61
C GLY A 66 7.12 -5.96 -10.36
N SER A 67 8.24 -5.37 -10.76
CA SER A 67 9.22 -6.02 -11.66
C SER A 67 10.63 -5.46 -11.51
N GLY A 68 11.57 -6.00 -12.29
CA GLY A 68 12.92 -5.47 -12.41
C GLY A 68 13.67 -5.47 -11.07
N LYS A 69 14.09 -4.29 -10.63
CA LYS A 69 14.91 -4.10 -9.42
C LYS A 69 14.26 -4.59 -8.12
N ALA A 70 12.92 -4.68 -8.10
CA ALA A 70 12.16 -5.15 -6.94
C ALA A 70 11.96 -6.67 -6.89
N LYS A 71 12.40 -7.42 -7.90
CA LYS A 71 12.12 -8.85 -8.03
C LYS A 71 12.56 -9.65 -6.80
N SER A 72 13.75 -9.41 -6.29
CA SER A 72 14.27 -10.13 -5.11
C SER A 72 13.44 -9.84 -3.86
N ASN A 73 13.13 -8.58 -3.60
CA ASN A 73 12.28 -8.18 -2.47
C ASN A 73 10.89 -8.82 -2.58
N ASN A 74 10.29 -8.82 -3.76
CA ASN A 74 8.96 -9.40 -3.99
C ASN A 74 8.96 -10.91 -3.75
N ILE A 75 9.99 -11.63 -4.17
CA ILE A 75 10.14 -13.06 -3.90
C ILE A 75 10.20 -13.32 -2.38
N GLU A 76 11.02 -12.57 -1.65
CA GLU A 76 11.13 -12.73 -0.19
C GLU A 76 9.80 -12.39 0.51
N ILE A 77 9.13 -11.32 0.12
CA ILE A 77 7.83 -10.94 0.66
C ILE A 77 6.81 -12.07 0.50
N LEU A 78 6.72 -12.67 -0.68
CA LEU A 78 5.72 -13.69 -1.00
C LEU A 78 6.00 -15.06 -0.36
N LYS A 79 7.20 -15.29 0.19
CA LYS A 79 7.50 -16.49 0.99
C LYS A 79 6.72 -16.54 2.31
N SER A 80 6.34 -15.38 2.85
CA SER A 80 5.71 -15.27 4.17
C SER A 80 4.45 -14.41 4.19
N ASN A 81 4.06 -13.85 3.06
CA ASN A 81 2.89 -12.98 2.96
C ASN A 81 2.15 -13.23 1.65
N THR A 82 0.84 -13.09 1.67
CA THR A 82 -0.01 -13.29 0.50
C THR A 82 -0.41 -11.95 -0.10
N LEU A 83 -0.13 -11.74 -1.38
CA LEU A 83 -0.68 -10.60 -2.14
C LEU A 83 -2.16 -10.88 -2.42
N ILE A 84 -3.05 -10.05 -1.85
CA ILE A 84 -4.50 -10.18 -2.01
C ILE A 84 -4.98 -9.39 -3.22
N ALA A 85 -4.50 -8.15 -3.36
CA ALA A 85 -4.94 -7.24 -4.40
C ALA A 85 -3.81 -6.34 -4.89
N SER A 86 -3.90 -5.97 -6.16
CA SER A 86 -3.11 -4.94 -6.82
C SER A 86 -4.06 -3.96 -7.49
N ILE A 87 -4.14 -2.74 -6.98
CA ILE A 87 -5.12 -1.74 -7.37
C ILE A 87 -4.38 -0.62 -8.10
N LYS A 88 -4.65 -0.48 -9.40
CA LYS A 88 -4.12 0.64 -10.19
C LYS A 88 -4.84 1.93 -9.79
N MET A 89 -4.07 2.92 -9.37
CA MET A 89 -4.60 4.20 -8.91
C MET A 89 -4.59 5.26 -10.03
N PRO A 90 -5.35 6.36 -9.88
CA PRO A 90 -5.24 7.48 -10.80
C PRO A 90 -3.83 8.03 -10.87
N SER A 91 -3.39 8.46 -12.06
CA SER A 91 -2.04 8.98 -12.28
C SER A 91 -1.81 10.38 -11.68
N ASP A 92 -2.86 11.04 -11.20
CA ASP A 92 -2.85 12.39 -10.67
C ASP A 92 -3.04 12.49 -9.15
N ILE A 93 -2.94 11.37 -8.42
CA ILE A 93 -3.11 11.40 -6.96
C ILE A 93 -2.05 12.22 -6.22
N PHE A 94 -0.86 12.34 -6.78
CA PHE A 94 0.19 13.23 -6.26
C PHE A 94 0.19 14.55 -7.03
N ILE A 95 -0.63 15.50 -6.56
CA ILE A 95 -0.75 16.83 -7.18
C ILE A 95 0.61 17.54 -7.23
N GLY A 96 0.99 18.03 -8.41
CA GLY A 96 2.24 18.78 -8.63
C GLY A 96 3.48 17.91 -8.93
N LYS A 97 3.35 16.60 -8.93
CA LYS A 97 4.36 15.69 -9.47
C LYS A 97 3.81 15.01 -10.72
N ALA A 98 4.40 15.27 -11.87
CA ALA A 98 3.93 14.76 -13.14
C ALA A 98 3.81 13.22 -13.14
N GLY A 99 2.60 12.75 -13.43
CA GLY A 99 2.31 11.45 -14.01
C GLY A 99 2.94 10.21 -13.40
N VAL A 100 3.10 10.12 -12.08
CA VAL A 100 3.58 8.87 -11.45
C VAL A 100 2.42 7.91 -11.34
N GLN A 101 2.42 6.87 -12.17
CA GLN A 101 1.45 5.79 -12.03
C GLN A 101 1.75 4.98 -10.77
N THR A 102 0.79 4.92 -9.86
CA THR A 102 0.90 4.17 -8.61
C THR A 102 -0.12 3.05 -8.54
N TYR A 103 0.19 2.09 -7.67
CA TYR A 103 -0.66 0.97 -7.30
C TYR A 103 -0.77 0.90 -5.78
N ILE A 104 -1.89 0.38 -5.29
CA ILE A 104 -1.99 -0.09 -3.92
C ILE A 104 -1.86 -1.60 -3.93
N TYR A 105 -0.86 -2.12 -3.23
CA TYR A 105 -0.75 -3.54 -2.93
C TYR A 105 -1.33 -3.82 -1.55
N VAL A 106 -2.19 -4.83 -1.46
CA VAL A 106 -2.76 -5.31 -0.21
C VAL A 106 -2.22 -6.71 0.07
N PHE A 107 -1.60 -6.88 1.24
CA PHE A 107 -1.05 -8.15 1.69
C PHE A 107 -1.79 -8.67 2.91
N LYS A 108 -1.99 -9.99 2.96
CA LYS A 108 -2.25 -10.71 4.19
C LYS A 108 -0.93 -11.17 4.77
N VAL A 109 -0.62 -10.72 5.98
CA VAL A 109 0.67 -10.94 6.62
C VAL A 109 0.70 -12.32 7.29
N GLY A 110 1.85 -12.98 7.21
CA GLY A 110 2.12 -14.22 7.94
C GLY A 110 1.65 -15.50 7.25
N GLU A 111 1.19 -15.41 5.99
CA GLU A 111 0.81 -16.58 5.19
C GLU A 111 1.55 -16.56 3.85
N LYS A 112 2.22 -17.65 3.52
CA LYS A 112 2.90 -17.82 2.23
C LYS A 112 1.91 -17.65 1.08
N HIS A 113 2.33 -16.92 0.04
CA HIS A 113 1.59 -16.82 -1.22
C HIS A 113 1.61 -18.16 -1.97
N GLU A 114 0.48 -18.85 -2.01
CA GLU A 114 0.35 -20.12 -2.72
C GLU A 114 0.21 -19.89 -4.23
N ASN A 115 0.71 -20.85 -5.03
CA ASN A 115 0.74 -20.71 -6.49
C ASN A 115 -0.66 -20.64 -7.13
N ASP A 116 -1.66 -21.20 -6.48
CA ASP A 116 -3.07 -21.21 -6.92
C ASP A 116 -3.90 -20.06 -6.31
N HIS A 117 -3.27 -19.20 -5.48
CA HIS A 117 -3.96 -18.04 -4.91
C HIS A 117 -4.36 -17.04 -6.00
N VAL A 118 -5.63 -16.66 -6.00
CA VAL A 118 -6.16 -15.68 -6.95
C VAL A 118 -5.95 -14.26 -6.42
N VAL A 119 -5.07 -13.51 -7.08
CA VAL A 119 -4.85 -12.10 -6.82
C VAL A 119 -5.90 -11.27 -7.56
N LYS A 120 -6.50 -10.29 -6.88
CA LYS A 120 -7.41 -9.34 -7.50
C LYS A 120 -6.63 -8.20 -8.14
N PHE A 121 -6.67 -8.11 -9.46
CA PHE A 121 -6.14 -6.98 -10.21
C PHE A 121 -7.28 -6.02 -10.54
N ILE A 122 -7.22 -4.81 -9.99
CA ILE A 122 -8.28 -3.83 -10.07
C ILE A 122 -7.76 -2.59 -10.79
N ASP A 123 -8.42 -2.18 -11.87
CA ASP A 123 -8.17 -0.88 -12.49
C ASP A 123 -9.10 0.17 -11.86
N PHE A 124 -8.52 0.99 -10.99
CA PHE A 124 -9.18 2.11 -10.33
C PHE A 124 -8.60 3.45 -10.76
N SER A 125 -8.13 3.53 -12.00
CA SER A 125 -7.57 4.76 -12.58
C SER A 125 -8.58 5.90 -12.68
N ASN A 126 -9.87 5.58 -12.71
CA ASN A 126 -10.96 6.55 -12.55
C ASN A 126 -11.64 6.32 -11.19
N ASP A 127 -11.20 7.05 -10.17
CA ASP A 127 -11.74 6.93 -8.82
C ASP A 127 -12.93 7.86 -8.53
N GLY A 128 -13.38 8.61 -9.53
CA GLY A 128 -14.50 9.53 -9.42
C GLY A 128 -14.14 10.93 -8.92
N TYR A 129 -12.92 11.14 -8.47
CA TYR A 129 -12.44 12.46 -8.08
C TYR A 129 -11.76 13.21 -9.23
N LYS A 130 -12.06 14.50 -9.33
CA LYS A 130 -11.26 15.46 -10.08
C LYS A 130 -10.31 16.19 -9.15
N ARG A 131 -9.05 16.24 -9.54
CA ARG A 131 -7.98 16.91 -8.80
C ARG A 131 -7.57 18.18 -9.51
N THR A 132 -7.44 19.28 -8.75
CA THR A 132 -7.03 20.58 -9.29
C THR A 132 -5.74 21.04 -8.60
N SER A 133 -4.80 21.55 -9.40
CA SER A 133 -3.51 22.05 -8.93
C SER A 133 -3.54 23.52 -8.47
N ARG A 134 -4.70 24.15 -8.34
CA ARG A 134 -4.83 25.57 -7.96
C ARG A 134 -4.34 25.80 -6.55
N LYS A 135 -3.20 26.48 -6.40
CA LYS A 135 -2.55 26.82 -5.12
C LYS A 135 -3.43 27.58 -4.12
N LYS A 136 -4.54 28.18 -4.56
CA LYS A 136 -5.44 28.99 -3.74
C LYS A 136 -6.77 28.29 -3.38
N SER A 137 -7.01 27.09 -3.85
CA SER A 137 -8.25 26.38 -3.56
C SER A 137 -8.08 25.53 -2.30
N LYS A 138 -8.96 25.72 -1.32
CA LYS A 138 -9.04 24.86 -0.13
C LYS A 138 -9.53 23.46 -0.46
N ASN A 139 -10.18 23.26 -1.61
CA ASN A 139 -10.69 21.99 -2.09
C ASN A 139 -10.03 21.62 -3.43
N ASN A 140 -8.90 20.93 -3.35
CA ASN A 140 -8.23 20.40 -4.54
C ASN A 140 -8.83 19.06 -5.03
N LEU A 141 -9.81 18.53 -4.30
CA LEU A 141 -10.46 17.26 -4.58
C LEU A 141 -11.96 17.48 -4.70
N ILE A 142 -12.50 17.23 -5.91
CA ILE A 142 -13.91 17.41 -6.21
C ILE A 142 -14.50 16.05 -6.55
N ASP A 143 -15.56 15.64 -5.87
CA ASP A 143 -16.32 14.45 -6.23
C ASP A 143 -17.17 14.76 -7.49
N GLU A 144 -16.70 14.27 -8.63
CA GLU A 144 -17.37 14.44 -9.93
C GLU A 144 -18.26 13.25 -10.29
N ASN A 145 -17.92 12.07 -9.80
CA ASN A 145 -18.61 10.85 -10.21
C ASN A 145 -18.64 9.82 -9.09
N ARG A 146 -19.43 10.10 -8.05
CA ARG A 146 -19.69 9.16 -6.96
C ARG A 146 -18.44 8.54 -6.36
N ALA A 147 -17.43 9.36 -6.12
CA ALA A 147 -16.11 8.87 -5.68
C ALA A 147 -16.17 8.09 -4.36
N LYS A 148 -16.97 8.54 -3.39
CA LYS A 148 -17.11 7.85 -2.10
C LYS A 148 -17.67 6.45 -2.26
N GLU A 149 -18.69 6.29 -3.08
CA GLU A 149 -19.31 5.00 -3.36
C GLU A 149 -18.36 4.08 -4.13
N ARG A 150 -17.58 4.62 -5.08
CA ARG A 150 -16.56 3.87 -5.81
C ARG A 150 -15.47 3.33 -4.89
N TYR A 151 -14.96 4.14 -3.95
CA TYR A 151 -14.02 3.68 -2.95
C TYR A 151 -14.62 2.60 -2.04
N GLN A 152 -15.89 2.73 -1.65
CA GLN A 152 -16.55 1.70 -0.85
C GLN A 152 -16.68 0.37 -1.62
N GLU A 153 -17.00 0.41 -2.89
CA GLU A 153 -17.06 -0.78 -3.76
C GLU A 153 -15.70 -1.49 -3.84
N ILE A 154 -14.59 -0.73 -3.94
CA ILE A 154 -13.23 -1.30 -3.92
C ILE A 154 -12.91 -1.94 -2.56
N ILE A 155 -13.26 -1.28 -1.47
CA ILE A 155 -13.08 -1.82 -0.12
C ILE A 155 -13.83 -3.14 0.04
N ASP A 156 -15.08 -3.19 -0.37
CA ASP A 156 -15.93 -4.37 -0.26
C ASP A 156 -15.40 -5.51 -1.15
N LEU A 157 -14.93 -5.20 -2.36
CA LEU A 157 -14.32 -6.18 -3.26
C LEU A 157 -13.06 -6.81 -2.66
N VAL A 158 -12.20 -5.99 -2.06
CA VAL A 158 -10.95 -6.47 -1.42
C VAL A 158 -11.27 -7.30 -0.18
N LYS A 159 -12.20 -6.84 0.66
CA LYS A 159 -12.56 -7.51 1.93
C LYS A 159 -13.33 -8.81 1.72
N PHE A 160 -14.33 -8.81 0.86
CA PHE A 160 -15.32 -9.89 0.76
C PHE A 160 -15.18 -10.73 -0.51
N GLY A 161 -14.32 -10.33 -1.43
CA GLY A 161 -14.02 -11.10 -2.64
C GLY A 161 -15.11 -11.17 -3.69
N ALA A 162 -16.27 -10.57 -3.43
CA ALA A 162 -17.39 -10.52 -4.33
C ALA A 162 -18.04 -9.16 -4.33
N GLY A 163 -18.46 -8.70 -5.46
CA GLY A 163 -19.16 -7.44 -5.66
C GLY A 163 -19.23 -7.13 -7.15
N LYS A 164 -20.32 -6.53 -7.58
CA LYS A 164 -20.38 -5.92 -8.92
C LYS A 164 -19.75 -4.55 -8.79
N LEU A 165 -18.64 -4.34 -9.49
CA LEU A 165 -18.13 -2.99 -9.72
C LEU A 165 -19.09 -2.31 -10.70
N ASN A 166 -19.88 -1.38 -10.20
CA ASN A 166 -20.78 -0.55 -11.02
C ASN A 166 -20.07 0.71 -11.54
N ILE A 167 -18.79 0.58 -11.82
CA ILE A 167 -17.93 1.66 -12.30
C ILE A 167 -17.47 1.45 -13.72
#